data_20ecd7c38669b45114daa1091647aa42
#
_entry.id   20ecd7c38669b45114daa1091647aa42
#
_cell.length_a   1.000
_cell.length_b   1.000
_cell.length_c   1.000
_cell.angle_alpha   90.00
_cell.angle_beta   90.00
_cell.angle_gamma   90.00
#
_symmetry.space_group_name_H-M   'P 1'
#
loop_
_entity.id
_entity.type
_entity.pdbx_description
1 polymer ?
#
loop_
_entity_poly.entity_id
_entity_poly.type
_entity_poly.pdbx_seq_one_letter_code
_entity_poly.pdbx_strand_id
1 'polypeptide(L)'
;SEFLDAFNTGRLHHGWLITGPRGVGKATLAWRIARFLLATPLVHEEGLFGAPPPPETLDIAPDHPVSRRLLALSDPGLFLLRRGPTDKGDRLAAEIRVSEVRKLGNFFALSAADGGRRVVIVDAADDLNTQAANAILKMLEEPPARTVMLLVSHQPSGLLPTIRSRCRTLRLAPLGPQEMAQALEHAGI
;
A
#
# COMPACT_ATOMS: atom_id res chain seq x y z
N SER A 1 1.61 2.31 -16.05
CA SER A 1 0.46 2.03 -15.18
C SER A 1 -0.02 3.33 -14.55
N GLU A 2 -1.31 3.46 -14.26
CA GLU A 2 -1.90 4.70 -13.71
C GLU A 2 -1.18 5.20 -12.45
N PHE A 3 -0.76 4.30 -11.56
CA PHE A 3 0.03 4.66 -10.39
C PHE A 3 1.40 5.23 -10.77
N LEU A 4 2.11 4.57 -11.68
CA LEU A 4 3.44 4.99 -12.11
C LEU A 4 3.40 6.33 -12.85
N ASP A 5 2.35 6.57 -13.64
CA ASP A 5 2.13 7.83 -14.34
C ASP A 5 1.92 8.98 -13.35
N ALA A 6 1.11 8.73 -12.29
CA ALA A 6 0.92 9.68 -11.21
C ALA A 6 2.22 9.96 -10.43
N PHE A 7 3.03 8.94 -10.20
CA PHE A 7 4.34 9.07 -9.56
C PHE A 7 5.29 9.92 -10.42
N ASN A 8 5.43 9.59 -11.69
CA ASN A 8 6.36 10.26 -12.62
C ASN A 8 5.97 11.72 -12.90
N THR A 9 4.69 12.05 -12.81
CA THR A 9 4.20 13.44 -12.99
C THR A 9 4.23 14.27 -11.71
N GLY A 10 4.75 13.72 -10.59
CA GLY A 10 4.76 14.41 -9.30
C GLY A 10 3.36 14.59 -8.68
N ARG A 11 2.35 13.90 -9.19
CA ARG A 11 0.96 13.96 -8.72
C ARG A 11 0.57 12.74 -7.90
N LEU A 12 1.51 12.19 -7.16
CA LEU A 12 1.26 11.02 -6.32
C LEU A 12 0.23 11.36 -5.23
N HIS A 13 -0.96 10.76 -5.34
CA HIS A 13 -1.99 10.90 -4.33
C HIS A 13 -1.62 10.10 -3.07
N HIS A 14 -2.03 10.57 -1.89
CA HIS A 14 -1.72 9.92 -0.62
C HIS A 14 -2.61 8.71 -0.31
N GLY A 15 -3.78 8.57 -0.93
CA GLY A 15 -4.71 7.46 -0.73
C GLY A 15 -5.04 6.74 -2.04
N TRP A 16 -4.81 5.43 -2.07
CA TRP A 16 -5.12 4.57 -3.21
C TRP A 16 -6.01 3.43 -2.77
N LEU A 17 -7.10 3.21 -3.51
CA LEU A 17 -8.05 2.12 -3.30
C LEU A 17 -7.87 1.09 -4.41
N ILE A 18 -7.32 -0.07 -4.06
CA ILE A 18 -7.08 -1.18 -5.00
C ILE A 18 -8.27 -2.12 -4.94
N THR A 19 -9.05 -2.16 -6.02
CA THR A 19 -10.32 -2.90 -6.09
C THR A 19 -10.29 -4.01 -7.13
N GLY A 20 -11.19 -4.96 -7.01
CA GLY A 20 -11.36 -6.07 -7.94
C GLY A 20 -11.80 -7.36 -7.23
N PRO A 21 -12.12 -8.43 -7.97
CA PRO A 21 -12.51 -9.71 -7.40
C PRO A 21 -11.47 -10.29 -6.45
N ARG A 22 -11.87 -11.24 -5.60
CA ARG A 22 -10.91 -12.00 -4.78
C ARG A 22 -9.97 -12.79 -5.70
N GLY A 23 -8.72 -12.94 -5.27
CA GLY A 23 -7.71 -13.70 -6.03
C GLY A 23 -7.07 -12.97 -7.21
N VAL A 24 -7.49 -11.76 -7.59
CA VAL A 24 -6.98 -11.03 -8.77
C VAL A 24 -5.59 -10.38 -8.54
N GLY A 25 -4.97 -10.54 -7.38
CA GLY A 25 -3.64 -10.01 -7.10
C GLY A 25 -3.60 -8.61 -6.49
N LYS A 26 -4.70 -8.12 -5.88
CA LYS A 26 -4.76 -6.78 -5.25
C LYS A 26 -3.69 -6.57 -4.17
N ALA A 27 -3.56 -7.52 -3.25
CA ALA A 27 -2.54 -7.46 -2.20
C ALA A 27 -1.14 -7.49 -2.81
N THR A 28 -0.89 -8.35 -3.81
CA THR A 28 0.38 -8.41 -4.55
C THR A 28 0.73 -7.06 -5.16
N LEU A 29 -0.24 -6.37 -5.78
CA LEU A 29 -0.02 -5.03 -6.32
C LEU A 29 0.30 -4.01 -5.22
N ALA A 30 -0.44 -4.05 -4.08
CA ALA A 30 -0.15 -3.18 -2.94
C ALA A 30 1.29 -3.36 -2.43
N TRP A 31 1.76 -4.59 -2.31
CA TRP A 31 3.13 -4.91 -1.90
C TRP A 31 4.18 -4.46 -2.93
N ARG A 32 3.90 -4.60 -4.24
CA ARG A 32 4.79 -4.09 -5.30
C ARG A 32 4.90 -2.57 -5.25
N ILE A 33 3.79 -1.86 -5.08
CA ILE A 33 3.76 -0.41 -4.93
C ILE A 33 4.53 0.02 -3.66
N ALA A 34 4.29 -0.64 -2.53
CA ALA A 34 4.98 -0.34 -1.27
C ALA A 34 6.50 -0.51 -1.42
N ARG A 35 6.94 -1.62 -2.02
CA ARG A 35 8.36 -1.88 -2.30
C ARG A 35 8.98 -0.81 -3.19
N PHE A 36 8.30 -0.46 -4.27
CA PHE A 36 8.72 0.60 -5.17
C PHE A 36 8.88 1.94 -4.46
N LEU A 37 7.87 2.37 -3.69
CA LEU A 37 7.88 3.64 -2.98
C LEU A 37 8.99 3.73 -1.93
N LEU A 38 9.22 2.65 -1.18
CA LEU A 38 10.24 2.61 -0.14
C LEU A 38 11.66 2.48 -0.69
N ALA A 39 11.82 1.90 -1.89
CA ALA A 39 13.10 1.79 -2.57
C ALA A 39 13.46 3.05 -3.37
N THR A 40 12.49 3.92 -3.67
CA THR A 40 12.71 5.11 -4.51
C THR A 40 12.90 6.35 -3.62
N PRO A 41 14.03 7.06 -3.70
CA PRO A 41 14.29 8.26 -2.91
C PRO A 41 13.24 9.37 -3.12
N LEU A 42 13.01 10.19 -2.09
CA LEU A 42 12.11 11.36 -2.17
C LEU A 42 12.71 12.53 -2.93
N VAL A 43 14.01 12.66 -2.83
CA VAL A 43 14.78 13.74 -3.47
C VAL A 43 15.66 13.07 -4.51
N HIS A 44 15.51 13.49 -5.74
CA HIS A 44 16.54 13.28 -6.73
C HIS A 44 17.62 14.31 -6.37
N GLU A 45 18.68 13.90 -5.69
CA GLU A 45 19.92 14.67 -5.73
C GLU A 45 20.28 14.77 -7.21
N GLU A 46 20.18 15.97 -7.76
CA GLU A 46 20.75 16.25 -9.07
C GLU A 46 22.26 15.99 -8.93
N GLY A 47 22.64 14.76 -9.19
CA GLY A 47 24.05 14.39 -9.25
C GLY A 47 24.70 15.14 -10.40
N LEU A 48 26.03 15.10 -10.47
CA LEU A 48 26.84 15.72 -11.53
C LEU A 48 26.37 15.37 -12.97
N PHE A 49 25.55 14.35 -13.12
CA PHE A 49 25.03 13.81 -14.38
C PHE A 49 23.53 14.09 -14.63
N GLY A 50 22.89 14.94 -13.81
CA GLY A 50 21.46 15.24 -13.93
C GLY A 50 20.56 14.27 -13.16
N ALA A 51 19.24 14.50 -13.21
CA ALA A 51 18.26 13.63 -12.58
C ALA A 51 18.20 12.26 -13.29
N PRO A 52 18.08 11.14 -12.55
CA PRO A 52 17.90 9.83 -13.18
C PRO A 52 16.62 9.79 -14.01
N PRO A 53 16.56 8.97 -15.06
CA PRO A 53 15.35 8.85 -15.87
C PRO A 53 14.17 8.38 -15.00
N PRO A 54 12.93 8.81 -15.34
CA PRO A 54 11.76 8.38 -14.61
C PRO A 54 11.62 6.85 -14.68
N PRO A 55 11.21 6.19 -13.59
CA PRO A 55 11.04 4.74 -13.59
C PRO A 55 9.93 4.31 -14.57
N GLU A 56 10.18 3.26 -15.34
CA GLU A 56 9.25 2.69 -16.31
C GLU A 56 8.42 1.54 -15.72
N THR A 57 8.90 0.92 -14.64
CA THR A 57 8.25 -0.22 -13.97
C THR A 57 8.21 -0.02 -12.46
N LEU A 58 7.38 -0.83 -11.80
CA LEU A 58 7.33 -0.93 -10.32
C LEU A 58 8.32 -1.99 -9.80
N ASP A 59 9.14 -2.56 -10.67
CA ASP A 59 9.99 -3.69 -10.28
C ASP A 59 11.23 -3.21 -9.55
N ILE A 60 11.45 -3.82 -8.40
CA ILE A 60 12.65 -3.65 -7.58
C ILE A 60 13.32 -5.02 -7.44
N ALA A 61 14.61 -5.06 -7.60
CA ALA A 61 15.38 -6.28 -7.55
C ALA A 61 15.13 -7.06 -6.24
N PRO A 62 15.02 -8.39 -6.29
CA PRO A 62 14.76 -9.20 -5.08
C PRO A 62 15.84 -9.08 -4.01
N ASP A 63 17.08 -8.84 -4.39
CA ASP A 63 18.25 -8.65 -3.53
C ASP A 63 18.36 -7.23 -2.97
N HIS A 64 17.53 -6.30 -3.41
CA HIS A 64 17.49 -4.93 -2.88
C HIS A 64 17.22 -4.94 -1.36
N PRO A 65 17.92 -4.12 -0.55
CA PRO A 65 17.75 -4.11 0.91
C PRO A 65 16.30 -3.92 1.36
N VAL A 66 15.53 -3.06 0.68
CA VAL A 66 14.09 -2.87 0.94
C VAL A 66 13.31 -4.16 0.70
N SER A 67 13.59 -4.88 -0.40
CA SER A 67 12.91 -6.15 -0.70
C SER A 67 13.08 -7.16 0.42
N ARG A 68 14.30 -7.29 0.96
CA ARG A 68 14.61 -8.18 2.09
C ARG A 68 13.88 -7.75 3.36
N ARG A 69 13.88 -6.45 3.69
CA ARG A 69 13.18 -5.94 4.89
C ARG A 69 11.67 -6.13 4.79
N LEU A 70 11.08 -5.93 3.61
CA LEU A 70 9.64 -6.16 3.41
C LEU A 70 9.25 -7.63 3.56
N LEU A 71 10.05 -8.55 3.03
CA LEU A 71 9.84 -10.00 3.23
C LEU A 71 9.92 -10.39 4.71
N ALA A 72 10.81 -9.77 5.47
CA ALA A 72 10.94 -9.97 6.90
C ALA A 72 9.94 -9.17 7.75
N LEU A 73 9.05 -8.37 7.13
CA LEU A 73 8.15 -7.43 7.81
C LEU A 73 8.87 -6.49 8.80
N SER A 74 10.10 -6.11 8.49
CA SER A 74 10.99 -5.31 9.35
C SER A 74 11.34 -3.94 8.78
N ASP A 75 10.74 -3.53 7.66
CA ASP A 75 11.00 -2.21 7.10
C ASP A 75 10.33 -1.12 7.97
N PRO A 76 11.09 -0.15 8.51
CA PRO A 76 10.56 0.89 9.39
C PRO A 76 9.60 1.84 8.67
N GLY A 77 9.62 1.91 7.35
CA GLY A 77 8.73 2.72 6.52
C GLY A 77 7.41 2.04 6.18
N LEU A 78 7.22 0.75 6.52
CA LEU A 78 6.00 0.01 6.21
C LEU A 78 5.17 -0.29 7.46
N PHE A 79 3.87 -0.07 7.37
CA PHE A 79 2.89 -0.58 8.34
C PHE A 79 1.83 -1.41 7.61
N LEU A 80 1.67 -2.67 8.04
CA LEU A 80 0.61 -3.55 7.55
C LEU A 80 -0.55 -3.57 8.55
N LEU A 81 -1.64 -2.90 8.20
CA LEU A 81 -2.88 -2.90 8.98
C LEU A 81 -3.78 -4.04 8.49
N ARG A 82 -4.02 -4.99 9.38
CA ARG A 82 -4.88 -6.14 9.14
C ARG A 82 -5.58 -6.58 10.42
N ARG A 83 -6.45 -7.56 10.34
CA ARG A 83 -7.11 -8.13 11.51
C ARG A 83 -6.06 -8.63 12.51
N GLY A 84 -6.17 -8.17 13.74
CA GLY A 84 -5.35 -8.62 14.85
C GLY A 84 -5.90 -9.91 15.48
N PRO A 85 -5.23 -10.43 16.51
CA PRO A 85 -5.74 -11.54 17.29
C PRO A 85 -7.00 -11.14 18.08
N THR A 86 -7.82 -12.13 18.45
CA THR A 86 -8.89 -11.93 19.45
C THR A 86 -8.28 -11.64 20.83
N ASP A 87 -9.11 -11.16 21.77
CA ASP A 87 -8.65 -10.85 23.14
C ASP A 87 -8.08 -12.08 23.85
N LYS A 88 -8.49 -13.29 23.46
CA LYS A 88 -7.96 -14.57 23.95
C LYS A 88 -6.67 -15.00 23.23
N GLY A 89 -6.33 -14.37 22.11
CA GLY A 89 -5.15 -14.68 21.32
C GLY A 89 -5.20 -16.02 20.54
N ASP A 90 -6.34 -16.71 20.55
CA ASP A 90 -6.51 -18.04 19.98
C ASP A 90 -6.79 -18.05 18.46
N ARG A 91 -7.28 -16.94 17.93
CA ARG A 91 -7.65 -16.78 16.51
C ARG A 91 -7.59 -15.35 16.06
N LEU A 92 -7.67 -15.10 14.75
CA LEU A 92 -7.85 -13.76 14.21
C LEU A 92 -9.25 -13.23 14.53
N ALA A 93 -9.33 -11.94 14.85
CA ALA A 93 -10.60 -11.24 14.98
C ALA A 93 -11.36 -11.23 13.64
N ALA A 94 -12.66 -11.10 13.67
CA ALA A 94 -13.48 -11.00 12.46
C ALA A 94 -13.28 -9.68 11.72
N GLU A 95 -12.86 -8.64 12.44
CA GLU A 95 -12.74 -7.27 11.95
C GLU A 95 -11.38 -6.65 12.32
N ILE A 96 -11.00 -5.62 11.59
CA ILE A 96 -9.93 -4.70 12.00
C ILE A 96 -10.53 -3.71 13.00
N ARG A 97 -10.08 -3.80 14.24
CA ARG A 97 -10.54 -2.95 15.33
C ARG A 97 -9.77 -1.62 15.37
N VAL A 98 -10.36 -0.61 15.97
CA VAL A 98 -9.71 0.70 16.17
C VAL A 98 -8.39 0.60 16.96
N SER A 99 -8.24 -0.39 17.84
CA SER A 99 -6.99 -0.67 18.54
C SER A 99 -5.82 -0.98 17.59
N GLU A 100 -6.08 -1.66 16.47
CA GLU A 100 -5.06 -1.90 15.44
C GLU A 100 -4.69 -0.60 14.71
N VAL A 101 -5.69 0.24 14.42
CA VAL A 101 -5.47 1.55 13.77
C VAL A 101 -4.67 2.50 14.68
N ARG A 102 -4.90 2.47 16.01
CA ARG A 102 -4.15 3.30 16.97
C ARG A 102 -2.65 3.01 16.97
N LYS A 103 -2.22 1.81 16.59
CA LYS A 103 -0.80 1.46 16.46
C LYS A 103 -0.09 2.31 15.39
N LEU A 104 -0.84 2.85 14.41
CA LEU A 104 -0.30 3.78 13.41
C LEU A 104 0.23 5.07 14.05
N GLY A 105 -0.32 5.53 15.17
CA GLY A 105 0.21 6.69 15.88
C GLY A 105 1.66 6.50 16.30
N ASN A 106 2.00 5.34 16.87
CA ASN A 106 3.38 5.00 17.23
C ASN A 106 4.27 4.84 16.00
N PHE A 107 3.77 4.19 14.96
CA PHE A 107 4.48 4.04 13.68
C PHE A 107 4.88 5.41 13.11
N PHE A 108 3.96 6.35 13.06
CA PHE A 108 4.25 7.69 12.55
C PHE A 108 5.21 8.48 13.45
N ALA A 109 5.11 8.31 14.77
CA ALA A 109 6.01 8.96 15.71
C ALA A 109 7.46 8.46 15.58
N LEU A 110 7.66 7.15 15.45
CA LEU A 110 8.99 6.53 15.36
C LEU A 110 9.67 6.74 14.01
N SER A 111 8.92 6.66 12.92
CA SER A 111 9.47 6.77 11.57
C SER A 111 9.73 8.22 11.12
N ALA A 112 9.37 9.23 11.94
CA ALA A 112 9.63 10.64 11.62
C ALA A 112 11.11 11.01 11.58
N ALA A 113 11.96 10.22 12.24
CA ALA A 113 13.37 10.55 12.45
C ALA A 113 14.25 10.40 11.20
N ASP A 114 13.94 9.49 10.29
CA ASP A 114 14.77 9.20 9.11
C ASP A 114 14.40 9.99 7.85
N GLY A 115 13.27 10.70 7.89
CA GLY A 115 12.83 11.54 6.77
C GLY A 115 12.33 10.80 5.53
N GLY A 116 12.26 9.46 5.54
CA GLY A 116 11.84 8.65 4.41
C GLY A 116 10.33 8.63 4.15
N ARG A 117 9.92 7.97 3.07
CA ARG A 117 8.51 7.67 2.80
C ARG A 117 7.97 6.66 3.79
N ARG A 118 6.65 6.76 4.01
CA ARG A 118 5.88 5.81 4.79
C ARG A 118 4.77 5.25 3.96
N VAL A 119 4.60 3.96 4.05
CA VAL A 119 3.54 3.26 3.34
C VAL A 119 2.72 2.47 4.34
N VAL A 120 1.41 2.66 4.28
CA VAL A 120 0.44 1.89 5.06
C VAL A 120 -0.35 1.03 4.09
N ILE A 121 -0.33 -0.29 4.28
CA ILE A 121 -1.19 -1.22 3.57
C ILE A 121 -2.34 -1.61 4.50
N VAL A 122 -3.57 -1.42 4.05
CA VAL A 122 -4.78 -1.88 4.75
C VAL A 122 -5.33 -3.11 4.01
N ASP A 123 -5.21 -4.28 4.60
CA ASP A 123 -5.61 -5.56 3.99
C ASP A 123 -6.53 -6.38 4.91
N ALA A 124 -7.82 -6.29 4.67
CA ALA A 124 -8.55 -5.52 3.67
C ALA A 124 -9.35 -4.39 4.33
N ALA A 125 -9.59 -3.32 3.57
CA ALA A 125 -10.43 -2.21 4.04
C ALA A 125 -11.88 -2.65 4.35
N ASP A 126 -12.35 -3.69 3.68
CA ASP A 126 -13.67 -4.32 3.95
C ASP A 126 -13.80 -4.86 5.38
N ASP A 127 -12.68 -5.17 6.03
CA ASP A 127 -12.64 -5.73 7.38
C ASP A 127 -12.64 -4.64 8.48
N LEU A 128 -12.55 -3.36 8.13
CA LEU A 128 -12.57 -2.26 9.09
C LEU A 128 -13.94 -2.17 9.79
N ASN A 129 -13.97 -2.21 11.12
CA ASN A 129 -15.18 -1.84 11.82
C ASN A 129 -15.44 -0.32 11.72
N THR A 130 -16.61 0.14 12.12
CA THR A 130 -17.01 1.55 11.97
C THR A 130 -16.01 2.52 12.60
N GLN A 131 -15.51 2.22 13.80
CA GLN A 131 -14.56 3.09 14.51
C GLN A 131 -13.20 3.11 13.82
N ALA A 132 -12.73 1.95 13.35
CA ALA A 132 -11.49 1.84 12.58
C ALA A 132 -11.60 2.57 11.23
N ALA A 133 -12.71 2.43 10.53
CA ALA A 133 -12.97 3.13 9.27
C ALA A 133 -12.95 4.66 9.45
N ASN A 134 -13.57 5.18 10.51
CA ASN A 134 -13.53 6.61 10.83
C ASN A 134 -12.12 7.10 11.20
N ALA A 135 -11.33 6.28 11.87
CA ALA A 135 -9.95 6.61 12.17
C ALA A 135 -9.07 6.67 10.91
N ILE A 136 -9.25 5.73 9.97
CA ILE A 136 -8.59 5.76 8.65
C ILE A 136 -9.05 6.97 7.83
N LEU A 137 -10.33 7.31 7.88
CA LEU A 137 -10.87 8.48 7.19
C LEU A 137 -10.17 9.78 7.62
N LYS A 138 -9.93 9.96 8.92
CA LYS A 138 -9.18 11.12 9.44
C LYS A 138 -7.77 11.20 8.86
N MET A 139 -7.08 10.07 8.72
CA MET A 139 -5.75 10.02 8.11
C MET A 139 -5.78 10.32 6.61
N LEU A 140 -6.87 9.98 5.91
CA LEU A 140 -7.07 10.32 4.50
C LEU A 140 -7.41 11.80 4.31
N GLU A 141 -8.07 12.43 5.28
CA GLU A 141 -8.38 13.86 5.28
C GLU A 141 -7.17 14.73 5.61
N GLU A 142 -6.38 14.31 6.59
CA GLU A 142 -5.17 14.99 7.05
C GLU A 142 -3.99 14.00 7.04
N PRO A 143 -3.46 13.67 5.85
CA PRO A 143 -2.43 12.65 5.73
C PRO A 143 -1.13 13.11 6.39
N PRO A 144 -0.47 12.24 7.18
CA PRO A 144 0.87 12.50 7.66
C PRO A 144 1.83 12.75 6.51
N ALA A 145 2.83 13.59 6.73
CA ALA A 145 3.80 13.95 5.69
C ALA A 145 4.45 12.70 5.08
N ARG A 146 4.65 12.71 3.76
CA ARG A 146 5.32 11.66 2.99
C ARG A 146 4.71 10.27 3.15
N THR A 147 3.42 10.19 3.42
CA THR A 147 2.68 8.94 3.63
C THR A 147 1.83 8.61 2.43
N VAL A 148 1.85 7.34 2.02
CA VAL A 148 0.94 6.77 1.03
C VAL A 148 0.18 5.62 1.69
N MET A 149 -1.14 5.66 1.58
CA MET A 149 -2.05 4.62 2.09
C MET A 149 -2.60 3.81 0.93
N LEU A 150 -2.40 2.50 0.98
CA LEU A 150 -2.84 1.52 -0.01
C LEU A 150 -3.94 0.66 0.62
N LEU A 151 -5.19 0.90 0.25
CA LEU A 151 -6.37 0.19 0.77
C LEU A 151 -6.77 -0.90 -0.22
N VAL A 152 -6.73 -2.16 0.20
CA VAL A 152 -7.21 -3.30 -0.57
C VAL A 152 -8.69 -3.50 -0.27
N SER A 153 -9.54 -3.58 -1.30
CA SER A 153 -10.97 -3.85 -1.13
C SER A 153 -11.48 -4.88 -2.13
N HIS A 154 -12.31 -5.80 -1.64
CA HIS A 154 -13.00 -6.81 -2.44
C HIS A 154 -14.41 -6.36 -2.84
N GLN A 155 -15.03 -5.52 -1.99
CA GLN A 155 -16.38 -4.99 -2.15
C GLN A 155 -16.42 -3.49 -1.84
N PRO A 156 -15.89 -2.64 -2.75
CA PRO A 156 -15.76 -1.21 -2.49
C PRO A 156 -17.11 -0.50 -2.24
N SER A 157 -18.21 -1.08 -2.69
CA SER A 157 -19.56 -0.56 -2.41
C SER A 157 -19.93 -0.59 -0.93
N GLY A 158 -19.33 -1.48 -0.14
CA GLY A 158 -19.52 -1.58 1.31
C GLY A 158 -18.68 -0.59 2.12
N LEU A 159 -17.69 0.06 1.51
CA LEU A 159 -16.87 1.08 2.18
C LEU A 159 -17.64 2.39 2.35
N LEU A 160 -17.26 3.17 3.37
CA LEU A 160 -17.77 4.53 3.55
C LEU A 160 -17.57 5.33 2.25
N PRO A 161 -18.62 5.99 1.72
CA PRO A 161 -18.48 6.85 0.54
C PRO A 161 -17.40 7.92 0.70
N THR A 162 -17.20 8.41 1.91
CA THR A 162 -16.17 9.39 2.27
C THR A 162 -14.75 8.85 2.15
N ILE A 163 -14.51 7.57 2.42
CA ILE A 163 -13.22 6.91 2.15
C ILE A 163 -13.01 6.80 0.65
N ARG A 164 -14.01 6.31 -0.09
CA ARG A 164 -13.91 6.16 -1.55
C ARG A 164 -13.62 7.47 -2.26
N SER A 165 -14.27 8.57 -1.85
CA SER A 165 -14.09 9.89 -2.48
C SER A 165 -12.71 10.51 -2.22
N ARG A 166 -11.99 10.05 -1.20
CA ARG A 166 -10.66 10.54 -0.83
C ARG A 166 -9.51 9.69 -1.37
N CYS A 167 -9.82 8.59 -2.04
CA CYS A 167 -8.83 7.72 -2.65
C CYS A 167 -8.91 7.77 -4.18
N ARG A 168 -7.77 7.67 -4.84
CA ARG A 168 -7.75 7.28 -6.26
C ARG A 168 -7.92 5.77 -6.35
N THR A 169 -8.71 5.32 -7.31
CA THR A 169 -9.04 3.90 -7.45
C THR A 169 -8.19 3.26 -8.54
N LEU A 170 -7.52 2.16 -8.17
CA LEU A 170 -6.90 1.22 -9.11
C LEU A 170 -7.79 -0.01 -9.21
N ARG A 171 -8.41 -0.21 -10.35
CA ARG A 171 -9.30 -1.35 -10.57
C ARG A 171 -8.56 -2.48 -11.28
N LEU A 172 -8.48 -3.64 -10.63
CA LEU A 172 -7.96 -4.86 -11.23
C LEU A 172 -9.11 -5.72 -11.74
N ALA A 173 -8.90 -6.26 -12.94
CA ALA A 173 -9.77 -7.27 -13.55
C ALA A 173 -9.04 -8.63 -13.58
N PRO A 174 -9.76 -9.75 -13.68
CA PRO A 174 -9.15 -11.04 -13.99
C PRO A 174 -8.35 -10.95 -15.29
N LEU A 175 -7.21 -11.62 -15.33
CA LEU A 175 -6.39 -11.73 -16.54
C LEU A 175 -7.15 -12.50 -17.60
N GLY A 176 -7.06 -12.05 -18.85
CA GLY A 176 -7.49 -12.83 -20.01
C GLY A 176 -6.61 -14.05 -20.23
N PRO A 177 -7.03 -15.03 -21.08
CA PRO A 177 -6.25 -16.24 -21.31
C PRO A 177 -4.82 -15.98 -21.79
N GLN A 178 -4.60 -15.00 -22.64
CA GLN A 178 -3.28 -14.62 -23.16
C GLN A 178 -2.42 -13.97 -22.06
N GLU A 179 -2.98 -13.04 -21.29
CA GLU A 179 -2.29 -12.40 -20.16
C GLU A 179 -1.95 -13.42 -19.07
N MET A 180 -2.82 -14.41 -18.85
CA MET A 180 -2.57 -15.49 -17.91
C MET A 180 -1.40 -16.37 -18.37
N ALA A 181 -1.34 -16.73 -19.66
CA ALA A 181 -0.23 -17.49 -20.21
C ALA A 181 1.11 -16.74 -20.02
N GLN A 182 1.13 -15.45 -20.34
CA GLN A 182 2.31 -14.61 -20.12
C GLN A 182 2.71 -14.52 -18.62
N ALA A 183 1.72 -14.40 -17.74
CA ALA A 183 1.99 -14.35 -16.30
C ALA A 183 2.58 -15.67 -15.77
N LEU A 184 2.12 -16.82 -16.28
CA LEU A 184 2.65 -18.14 -15.95
C LEU A 184 4.10 -18.32 -16.46
N GLU A 185 4.38 -17.93 -17.71
CA GLU A 185 5.72 -17.93 -18.26
C GLU A 185 6.69 -17.08 -17.42
N HIS A 186 6.28 -15.87 -17.00
CA HIS A 186 7.08 -15.02 -16.12
C HIS A 186 7.28 -15.61 -14.72
N ALA A 187 6.35 -16.42 -14.25
CA ALA A 187 6.46 -17.14 -12.98
C ALA A 187 7.28 -18.43 -13.06
N GLY A 188 7.69 -18.84 -14.28
CA GLY A 188 8.45 -20.07 -14.52
C GLY A 188 7.62 -21.35 -14.37
N ILE A 189 6.29 -21.25 -14.62
CA ILE A 189 5.33 -22.36 -14.55
C ILE A 189 4.87 -22.72 -15.95
#